data_387a67079b6caa3af75c468b64ed2e92
#
_entry.id   387a67079b6caa3af75c468b64ed2e92
#
_cell.length_a   1.000
_cell.length_b   1.000
_cell.length_c   1.000
_cell.angle_alpha   90.00
_cell.angle_beta   90.00
_cell.angle_gamma   90.00
#
_symmetry.space_group_name_H-M   'P 1'
#
loop_
_entity.id
_entity.type
_entity.pdbx_description
1 polymer ?
#
loop_
_entity_poly.entity_id
_entity_poly.type
_entity_poly.pdbx_seq_one_letter_code
_entity_poly.pdbx_strand_id
1 'polypeptide(L)'
;MSTQAPNKKKIPLKRRLLAIAPPILLLAGILVLLYPVFATQYNNYRQESIASQFSAVADDAGPDAVAENLRRADEYNANAAESPILDPWLDAQRPGTEAYQGYLSQLNLNDVMATIKIPAINVNLPIYHGTESATLDKGIGHLFGTALPVGGESTHTVLTGHTGLGTATMFDQLTSLKEGDVFYIEVPGRHLKYQINDIRVVLPNETETLNKVAGKDLATLITCTPYGVNTHRLLVTGERVPMDEETVAAESAHVKGTVLRPWMIAILIAVAIILLVSAIVWARSRKRRTEEPAQIDEAVAGTGVAGTAAGAASVGGAASGVASVGGAASAGRATVAAPDLLTSADQISDDEINAGRTAALRKMLEERGRE
;
A
#
# COMPACT_ATOMS: atom_id res chain seq x y z
N MET A 1 -52.06 47.65 24.74
CA MET A 1 -50.80 47.64 23.93
C MET A 1 -50.39 46.22 23.81
N SER A 2 -50.62 45.59 22.64
CA SER A 2 -50.28 44.18 22.36
C SER A 2 -48.95 44.14 21.57
N THR A 3 -47.91 43.75 22.25
CA THR A 3 -46.57 43.57 21.63
C THR A 3 -46.54 42.26 20.82
N GLN A 4 -46.72 42.37 19.52
CA GLN A 4 -46.54 41.27 18.62
C GLN A 4 -45.00 40.85 18.60
N ALA A 5 -44.72 39.63 19.03
CA ALA A 5 -43.38 39.04 18.94
C ALA A 5 -42.94 38.92 17.46
N PRO A 6 -41.66 39.17 17.12
CA PRO A 6 -41.19 39.12 15.74
C PRO A 6 -41.28 37.69 15.19
N ASN A 7 -41.99 37.55 14.08
CA ASN A 7 -42.18 36.28 13.36
C ASN A 7 -40.84 35.84 12.74
N LYS A 8 -40.16 34.87 13.36
CA LYS A 8 -38.90 34.26 12.86
C LYS A 8 -39.19 33.54 11.55
N LYS A 9 -38.87 34.16 10.39
CA LYS A 9 -38.99 33.55 9.07
C LYS A 9 -38.18 32.25 9.05
N LYS A 10 -38.88 31.12 8.88
CA LYS A 10 -38.24 29.79 8.74
C LYS A 10 -37.41 29.77 7.45
N ILE A 11 -36.08 29.59 7.56
CA ILE A 11 -35.17 29.46 6.41
C ILE A 11 -35.58 28.21 5.63
N PRO A 12 -35.86 28.30 4.31
CA PRO A 12 -36.27 27.14 3.51
C PRO A 12 -35.22 26.04 3.50
N LEU A 13 -35.66 24.77 3.54
CA LEU A 13 -34.83 23.59 3.66
C LEU A 13 -33.69 23.55 2.60
N LYS A 14 -34.00 23.98 1.36
CA LYS A 14 -32.98 24.09 0.27
C LYS A 14 -31.82 25.01 0.65
N ARG A 15 -32.04 26.16 1.28
CA ARG A 15 -30.98 27.07 1.72
C ARG A 15 -30.13 26.48 2.87
N ARG A 16 -30.74 25.69 3.76
CA ARG A 16 -30.01 24.99 4.81
C ARG A 16 -29.11 23.89 4.23
N LEU A 17 -29.65 23.10 3.28
CA LEU A 17 -28.87 22.06 2.57
C LEU A 17 -27.71 22.66 1.79
N LEU A 18 -27.93 23.76 1.04
CA LEU A 18 -26.84 24.42 0.31
C LEU A 18 -25.75 25.01 1.24
N ALA A 19 -26.09 25.39 2.45
CA ALA A 19 -25.12 25.93 3.41
C ALA A 19 -24.29 24.82 4.10
N ILE A 20 -24.85 23.61 4.24
CA ILE A 20 -24.22 22.48 4.96
C ILE A 20 -23.43 21.57 3.99
N ALA A 21 -23.85 21.48 2.71
CA ALA A 21 -23.21 20.60 1.74
C ALA A 21 -21.70 20.88 1.53
N PRO A 22 -21.21 22.13 1.36
CA PRO A 22 -19.79 22.38 1.15
C PRO A 22 -18.88 21.91 2.31
N PRO A 23 -19.18 22.20 3.60
CA PRO A 23 -18.33 21.69 4.68
C PRO A 23 -18.40 20.17 4.85
N ILE A 24 -19.53 19.53 4.53
CA ILE A 24 -19.62 18.06 4.55
C ILE A 24 -18.77 17.46 3.44
N LEU A 25 -18.83 17.99 2.21
CA LEU A 25 -18.01 17.53 1.09
C LEU A 25 -16.51 17.75 1.36
N LEU A 26 -16.15 18.88 1.96
CA LEU A 26 -14.77 19.14 2.38
C LEU A 26 -14.29 18.11 3.41
N LEU A 27 -15.10 17.83 4.43
CA LEU A 27 -14.78 16.83 5.44
C LEU A 27 -14.66 15.44 4.83
N ALA A 28 -15.58 15.05 3.96
CA ALA A 28 -15.50 13.77 3.24
C ALA A 28 -14.23 13.66 2.40
N GLY A 29 -13.86 14.72 1.67
CA GLY A 29 -12.62 14.76 0.90
C GLY A 29 -11.36 14.63 1.77
N ILE A 30 -11.32 15.29 2.92
CA ILE A 30 -10.21 15.16 3.89
C ILE A 30 -10.12 13.73 4.43
N LEU A 31 -11.26 13.10 4.77
CA LEU A 31 -11.28 11.71 5.26
C LEU A 31 -10.75 10.73 4.21
N VAL A 32 -11.13 10.92 2.94
CA VAL A 32 -10.61 10.10 1.83
C VAL A 32 -9.09 10.28 1.66
N LEU A 33 -8.58 11.52 1.74
CA LEU A 33 -7.15 11.80 1.65
C LEU A 33 -6.35 11.19 2.82
N LEU A 34 -6.92 11.21 4.03
CA LEU A 34 -6.26 10.68 5.22
C LEU A 34 -6.36 9.15 5.33
N TYR A 35 -7.28 8.50 4.61
CA TYR A 35 -7.50 7.06 4.69
C TYR A 35 -6.21 6.24 4.48
N PRO A 36 -5.40 6.44 3.41
CA PRO A 36 -4.18 5.65 3.22
C PRO A 36 -3.16 5.85 4.33
N VAL A 37 -3.07 7.06 4.91
CA VAL A 37 -2.17 7.31 6.04
C VAL A 37 -2.60 6.51 7.27
N PHE A 38 -3.88 6.56 7.64
CA PHE A 38 -4.38 5.81 8.80
C PHE A 38 -4.32 4.30 8.56
N ALA A 39 -4.70 3.83 7.37
CA ALA A 39 -4.67 2.41 7.04
C ALA A 39 -3.25 1.83 7.14
N THR A 40 -2.26 2.53 6.55
CA THR A 40 -0.86 2.10 6.61
C THR A 40 -0.33 2.08 8.03
N GLN A 41 -0.57 3.15 8.82
CA GLN A 41 -0.09 3.19 10.21
C GLN A 41 -0.75 2.12 11.08
N TYR A 42 -2.04 1.89 10.91
CA TYR A 42 -2.76 0.84 11.65
C TYR A 42 -2.22 -0.56 11.31
N ASN A 43 -2.03 -0.86 10.03
CA ASN A 43 -1.52 -2.17 9.61
C ASN A 43 -0.06 -2.38 10.03
N ASN A 44 0.79 -1.37 9.89
CA ASN A 44 2.18 -1.44 10.36
C ASN A 44 2.23 -1.69 11.87
N TYR A 45 1.43 -0.96 12.66
CA TYR A 45 1.33 -1.18 14.10
C TYR A 45 0.86 -2.60 14.44
N ARG A 46 -0.16 -3.09 13.72
CA ARG A 46 -0.67 -4.45 13.92
C ARG A 46 0.39 -5.51 13.62
N GLN A 47 1.09 -5.39 12.51
CA GLN A 47 2.17 -6.32 12.12
C GLN A 47 3.32 -6.31 13.14
N GLU A 48 3.76 -5.12 13.54
CA GLU A 48 4.79 -4.96 14.57
C GLU A 48 4.34 -5.55 15.92
N SER A 49 3.08 -5.34 16.31
CA SER A 49 2.52 -5.92 17.53
C SER A 49 2.52 -7.45 17.48
N ILE A 50 2.13 -8.05 16.36
CA ILE A 50 2.17 -9.51 16.17
C ILE A 50 3.61 -10.02 16.24
N ALA A 51 4.54 -9.37 15.53
CA ALA A 51 5.95 -9.76 15.55
C ALA A 51 6.59 -9.61 16.94
N SER A 52 6.24 -8.56 17.67
CA SER A 52 6.79 -8.32 19.02
C SER A 52 6.26 -9.29 20.08
N GLN A 53 5.05 -9.81 19.89
CA GLN A 53 4.45 -10.81 20.78
C GLN A 53 4.89 -12.24 20.44
N PHE A 54 5.61 -12.43 19.34
CA PHE A 54 5.98 -13.76 18.87
C PHE A 54 6.94 -14.49 19.83
N SER A 55 7.79 -13.77 20.56
CA SER A 55 8.67 -14.37 21.57
C SER A 55 7.89 -15.11 22.69
N ALA A 56 6.69 -14.61 23.04
CA ALA A 56 5.86 -15.26 24.04
C ALA A 56 5.31 -16.64 23.58
N VAL A 57 5.30 -16.90 22.28
CA VAL A 57 4.85 -18.20 21.74
C VAL A 57 5.73 -19.36 22.25
N ALA A 58 7.05 -19.11 22.39
CA ALA A 58 7.98 -20.10 22.92
C ALA A 58 7.69 -20.40 24.41
N ASP A 59 7.40 -19.35 25.19
CA ASP A 59 7.09 -19.47 26.61
C ASP A 59 5.76 -20.19 26.83
N ASP A 60 4.74 -19.86 26.03
CA ASP A 60 3.41 -20.46 26.12
C ASP A 60 3.40 -21.94 25.69
N ALA A 61 4.17 -22.32 24.67
CA ALA A 61 4.26 -23.68 24.17
C ALA A 61 5.08 -24.62 25.09
N GLY A 62 6.02 -24.05 25.80
CA GLY A 62 6.98 -24.77 26.64
C GLY A 62 8.16 -25.38 25.88
N PRO A 63 9.25 -25.69 26.60
CA PRO A 63 10.53 -26.07 25.99
C PRO A 63 10.47 -27.36 25.15
N ASP A 64 9.70 -28.36 25.58
CA ASP A 64 9.59 -29.64 24.87
C ASP A 64 8.88 -29.48 23.52
N ALA A 65 7.80 -28.70 23.46
CA ALA A 65 7.08 -28.42 22.22
C ALA A 65 7.93 -27.58 21.26
N VAL A 66 8.69 -26.61 21.76
CA VAL A 66 9.63 -25.81 20.97
C VAL A 66 10.74 -26.68 20.40
N ALA A 67 11.36 -27.54 21.21
CA ALA A 67 12.43 -28.45 20.76
C ALA A 67 11.92 -29.41 19.68
N GLU A 68 10.75 -30.00 19.88
CA GLU A 68 10.13 -30.92 18.89
C GLU A 68 9.77 -30.20 17.59
N ASN A 69 9.26 -28.96 17.67
CA ASN A 69 8.94 -28.15 16.49
C ASN A 69 10.19 -27.83 15.67
N LEU A 70 11.30 -27.47 16.32
CA LEU A 70 12.59 -27.26 15.66
C LEU A 70 13.17 -28.53 15.06
N ARG A 71 13.12 -29.66 15.79
CA ARG A 71 13.62 -30.93 15.30
C ARG A 71 12.90 -31.36 14.00
N ARG A 72 11.57 -31.21 13.98
CA ARG A 72 10.75 -31.49 12.79
C ARG A 72 11.10 -30.59 11.62
N ALA A 73 11.35 -29.31 11.88
CA ALA A 73 11.76 -28.35 10.85
C ALA A 73 13.16 -28.64 10.29
N ASP A 74 14.10 -29.02 11.14
CA ASP A 74 15.44 -29.45 10.71
C ASP A 74 15.38 -30.73 9.88
N GLU A 75 14.56 -31.72 10.29
CA GLU A 75 14.33 -32.95 9.52
C GLU A 75 13.64 -32.67 8.17
N TYR A 76 12.68 -31.75 8.15
CA TYR A 76 12.05 -31.33 6.91
C TYR A 76 13.07 -30.76 5.94
N ASN A 77 13.96 -29.83 6.40
CA ASN A 77 15.00 -29.26 5.58
C ASN A 77 16.01 -30.29 5.07
N ALA A 78 16.38 -31.26 5.91
CA ALA A 78 17.31 -32.34 5.54
C ALA A 78 16.73 -33.29 4.48
N ASN A 79 15.41 -33.52 4.52
CA ASN A 79 14.71 -34.47 3.66
C ASN A 79 13.97 -33.79 2.48
N ALA A 80 13.95 -32.44 2.42
CA ALA A 80 13.27 -31.73 1.37
C ALA A 80 13.87 -32.05 0.00
N ALA A 81 13.07 -32.72 -0.85
CA ALA A 81 13.41 -32.95 -2.24
C ALA A 81 13.55 -31.58 -2.94
N GLU A 82 14.50 -31.52 -3.88
CA GLU A 82 14.64 -30.34 -4.74
C GLU A 82 13.35 -30.20 -5.57
N SER A 83 12.57 -29.19 -5.26
CA SER A 83 11.37 -28.82 -6.02
C SER A 83 11.70 -27.57 -6.85
N PRO A 84 11.15 -27.44 -8.07
CA PRO A 84 11.32 -26.22 -8.84
C PRO A 84 10.82 -25.01 -8.05
N ILE A 85 11.68 -24.03 -7.89
CA ILE A 85 11.31 -22.77 -7.24
C ILE A 85 10.59 -21.90 -8.27
N LEU A 86 9.37 -21.47 -7.94
CA LEU A 86 8.53 -20.64 -8.80
C LEU A 86 8.52 -19.20 -8.27
N ASP A 87 8.20 -18.24 -9.14
CA ASP A 87 7.96 -16.85 -8.70
C ASP A 87 6.89 -16.83 -7.60
N PRO A 88 7.14 -16.13 -6.47
CA PRO A 88 6.24 -16.08 -5.32
C PRO A 88 4.82 -15.59 -5.64
N TRP A 89 4.67 -14.77 -6.70
CA TRP A 89 3.38 -14.20 -7.11
C TRP A 89 2.65 -15.01 -8.19
N LEU A 90 3.16 -16.19 -8.55
CA LEU A 90 2.42 -17.10 -9.42
C LEU A 90 1.40 -17.91 -8.59
N ASP A 91 0.16 -17.95 -9.04
CA ASP A 91 -0.93 -18.74 -8.45
C ASP A 91 -0.69 -20.27 -8.47
N ALA A 92 0.44 -20.70 -9.01
CA ALA A 92 0.83 -22.09 -9.15
C ALA A 92 1.31 -22.75 -7.83
N GLN A 93 1.33 -22.04 -6.71
CA GLN A 93 1.53 -22.63 -5.38
C GLN A 93 0.33 -23.54 -5.07
N ARG A 94 0.58 -24.83 -5.01
CA ARG A 94 -0.43 -25.92 -5.09
C ARG A 94 -1.01 -26.25 -3.70
N PRO A 95 -1.97 -25.51 -3.15
CA PRO A 95 -2.43 -25.68 -1.77
C PRO A 95 -3.08 -27.03 -1.48
N GLY A 96 -3.50 -27.77 -2.52
CA GLY A 96 -4.15 -29.07 -2.37
C GLY A 96 -3.24 -30.29 -2.39
N THR A 97 -1.90 -30.11 -2.49
CA THR A 97 -0.96 -31.25 -2.52
C THR A 97 -0.59 -31.71 -1.12
N GLU A 98 -0.33 -33.04 -0.96
CA GLU A 98 0.16 -33.61 0.30
C GLU A 98 1.47 -32.94 0.77
N ALA A 99 2.37 -32.63 -0.16
CA ALA A 99 3.61 -31.94 0.12
C ALA A 99 3.38 -30.55 0.72
N TYR A 100 2.41 -29.78 0.19
CA TYR A 100 2.05 -28.49 0.73
C TYR A 100 1.41 -28.60 2.11
N GLN A 101 0.55 -29.59 2.35
CA GLN A 101 -0.02 -29.84 3.67
C GLN A 101 1.05 -30.27 4.70
N GLY A 102 2.03 -31.08 4.27
CA GLY A 102 3.20 -31.43 5.08
C GLY A 102 4.04 -30.19 5.45
N TYR A 103 4.22 -29.26 4.52
CA TYR A 103 4.86 -27.96 4.75
C TYR A 103 4.09 -27.11 5.76
N LEU A 104 2.78 -26.96 5.62
CA LEU A 104 1.94 -26.20 6.56
C LEU A 104 1.96 -26.74 7.99
N SER A 105 2.31 -28.02 8.18
CA SER A 105 2.45 -28.64 9.48
C SER A 105 3.76 -28.31 10.19
N GLN A 106 4.72 -27.67 9.52
CA GLN A 106 5.99 -27.29 10.10
C GLN A 106 5.90 -25.90 10.74
N LEU A 107 6.70 -25.64 11.78
CA LEU A 107 6.75 -24.33 12.47
C LEU A 107 5.36 -23.75 12.77
N ASN A 108 4.43 -24.59 13.19
CA ASN A 108 3.01 -24.28 13.34
C ASN A 108 2.54 -24.20 14.81
N LEU A 109 3.40 -23.72 15.73
CA LEU A 109 3.00 -23.48 17.13
C LEU A 109 1.88 -22.42 17.21
N ASN A 110 1.87 -21.48 16.26
CA ASN A 110 0.75 -20.58 16.00
C ASN A 110 0.68 -20.24 14.49
N ASP A 111 -0.15 -19.28 14.10
CA ASP A 111 -0.31 -18.87 12.69
C ASP A 111 0.97 -18.26 12.11
N VAL A 112 1.85 -17.68 12.94
CA VAL A 112 3.12 -17.06 12.55
C VAL A 112 4.22 -18.12 12.69
N MET A 113 4.91 -18.43 11.59
CA MET A 113 6.00 -19.43 11.62
C MET A 113 7.33 -18.86 12.14
N ALA A 114 7.58 -17.57 11.90
CA ALA A 114 8.79 -16.86 12.27
C ALA A 114 8.56 -15.34 12.27
N THR A 115 9.55 -14.57 12.69
CA THR A 115 9.59 -13.11 12.48
C THR A 115 10.88 -12.71 11.79
N ILE A 116 10.83 -11.57 11.06
CA ILE A 116 12.00 -10.94 10.45
C ILE A 116 12.21 -9.55 11.00
N LYS A 117 13.45 -9.23 11.38
CA LYS A 117 13.89 -7.90 11.80
C LYS A 117 15.01 -7.41 10.88
N ILE A 118 14.88 -6.20 10.33
CA ILE A 118 15.89 -5.55 9.47
C ILE A 118 16.13 -4.14 10.03
N PRO A 119 17.11 -3.96 10.93
CA PRO A 119 17.33 -2.69 11.64
C PRO A 119 17.61 -1.51 10.69
N ALA A 120 18.40 -1.73 9.63
CA ALA A 120 18.80 -0.68 8.68
C ALA A 120 17.61 0.04 8.02
N ILE A 121 16.47 -0.64 7.88
CA ILE A 121 15.24 -0.10 7.27
C ILE A 121 14.03 -0.10 8.19
N ASN A 122 14.27 -0.34 9.48
CA ASN A 122 13.24 -0.33 10.53
C ASN A 122 12.07 -1.28 10.25
N VAL A 123 12.38 -2.53 9.89
CA VAL A 123 11.41 -3.61 9.64
C VAL A 123 11.37 -4.57 10.82
N ASN A 124 10.15 -4.88 11.29
CA ASN A 124 9.85 -5.97 12.22
C ASN A 124 8.49 -6.55 11.82
N LEU A 125 8.50 -7.70 11.13
CA LEU A 125 7.32 -8.27 10.48
C LEU A 125 7.17 -9.75 10.79
N PRO A 126 5.92 -10.24 10.90
CA PRO A 126 5.64 -11.67 11.00
C PRO A 126 5.82 -12.36 9.64
N ILE A 127 6.32 -13.59 9.69
CA ILE A 127 6.46 -14.51 8.55
C ILE A 127 5.38 -15.58 8.65
N TYR A 128 4.66 -15.81 7.55
CA TYR A 128 3.60 -16.79 7.43
C TYR A 128 3.95 -17.83 6.37
N HIS A 129 3.26 -18.96 6.40
CA HIS A 129 3.37 -19.98 5.37
C HIS A 129 2.79 -19.52 4.04
N GLY A 130 3.49 -19.83 2.95
CA GLY A 130 3.05 -19.56 1.58
C GLY A 130 3.19 -18.10 1.16
N THR A 131 2.91 -17.86 -0.12
CA THR A 131 3.01 -16.53 -0.75
C THR A 131 1.73 -16.15 -1.48
N GLU A 132 0.59 -16.71 -1.05
CA GLU A 132 -0.72 -16.33 -1.55
C GLU A 132 -1.05 -14.88 -1.19
N SER A 133 -1.89 -14.20 -1.99
CA SER A 133 -2.27 -12.80 -1.73
C SER A 133 -2.78 -12.60 -0.30
N ALA A 134 -3.59 -13.52 0.22
CA ALA A 134 -4.12 -13.43 1.58
C ALA A 134 -3.03 -13.50 2.66
N THR A 135 -1.90 -14.16 2.38
CA THR A 135 -0.72 -14.22 3.24
C THR A 135 0.09 -12.92 3.13
N LEU A 136 0.39 -12.49 1.90
CA LEU A 136 1.20 -11.30 1.65
C LEU A 136 0.53 -10.00 2.07
N ASP A 137 -0.80 -9.96 2.15
CA ASP A 137 -1.55 -8.83 2.72
C ASP A 137 -1.37 -8.70 4.24
N LYS A 138 -1.03 -9.79 4.93
CA LYS A 138 -0.87 -9.84 6.40
C LYS A 138 0.56 -9.60 6.87
N GLY A 139 1.55 -10.03 6.08
CA GLY A 139 2.96 -9.97 6.47
C GLY A 139 3.88 -10.53 5.39
N ILE A 140 4.97 -11.12 5.81
CA ILE A 140 5.94 -11.76 4.93
C ILE A 140 5.53 -13.21 4.70
N GLY A 141 5.60 -13.67 3.46
CA GLY A 141 5.34 -15.04 3.08
C GLY A 141 6.64 -15.84 2.94
N HIS A 142 6.67 -17.06 3.45
CA HIS A 142 7.74 -18.02 3.17
C HIS A 142 7.41 -18.80 1.90
N LEU A 143 8.34 -18.82 0.94
CA LEU A 143 8.13 -19.46 -0.35
C LEU A 143 8.20 -20.99 -0.23
N PHE A 144 7.08 -21.67 -0.49
CA PHE A 144 7.02 -23.13 -0.55
C PHE A 144 8.02 -23.69 -1.58
N GLY A 145 8.68 -24.77 -1.20
CA GLY A 145 9.74 -25.38 -2.01
C GLY A 145 11.14 -24.92 -1.66
N THR A 146 11.29 -23.89 -0.81
CA THR A 146 12.58 -23.47 -0.24
C THR A 146 12.74 -24.03 1.17
N ALA A 147 13.95 -23.96 1.75
CA ALA A 147 14.19 -24.43 3.10
C ALA A 147 13.42 -23.59 4.13
N LEU A 148 12.85 -24.22 5.16
CA LEU A 148 12.25 -23.54 6.30
C LEU A 148 13.25 -22.60 6.97
N PRO A 149 12.81 -21.47 7.56
CA PRO A 149 13.68 -20.42 8.09
C PRO A 149 14.29 -20.79 9.45
N VAL A 150 14.84 -21.98 9.55
CA VAL A 150 15.56 -22.48 10.74
C VAL A 150 17.07 -22.55 10.55
N GLY A 151 17.55 -22.17 9.35
CA GLY A 151 18.95 -22.25 8.97
C GLY A 151 19.45 -23.69 8.77
N GLY A 152 20.74 -23.83 8.62
CA GLY A 152 21.42 -25.13 8.44
C GLY A 152 22.36 -25.11 7.24
N GLU A 153 23.34 -26.02 7.26
CA GLU A 153 24.28 -26.15 6.15
C GLU A 153 23.55 -26.60 4.86
N SER A 154 23.88 -25.98 3.75
CA SER A 154 23.26 -26.26 2.45
C SER A 154 21.75 -25.98 2.40
N THR A 155 21.30 -24.96 3.15
CA THR A 155 19.91 -24.48 3.13
C THR A 155 19.81 -23.11 2.46
N HIS A 156 18.64 -22.84 1.87
CA HIS A 156 18.31 -21.52 1.33
C HIS A 156 16.83 -21.25 1.59
N THR A 157 16.54 -20.34 2.52
CA THR A 157 15.17 -19.89 2.80
C THR A 157 14.84 -18.65 1.97
N VAL A 158 13.62 -18.56 1.45
CA VAL A 158 13.17 -17.43 0.63
C VAL A 158 11.93 -16.80 1.25
N LEU A 159 12.02 -15.52 1.51
CA LEU A 159 11.01 -14.70 2.16
C LEU A 159 10.52 -13.60 1.23
N THR A 160 9.23 -13.47 1.07
CA THR A 160 8.60 -12.57 0.11
C THR A 160 7.70 -11.57 0.80
N GLY A 161 7.79 -10.30 0.40
CA GLY A 161 6.92 -9.24 0.90
C GLY A 161 6.58 -8.22 -0.19
N HIS A 162 5.40 -7.65 -0.10
CA HIS A 162 4.98 -6.60 -1.02
C HIS A 162 5.84 -5.34 -0.96
N THR A 163 5.92 -4.64 -2.10
CA THR A 163 6.29 -3.23 -2.22
C THR A 163 5.17 -2.47 -2.91
N GLY A 164 4.94 -1.22 -2.51
CA GLY A 164 3.90 -0.39 -3.10
C GLY A 164 2.48 -0.73 -2.65
N LEU A 165 2.31 -1.48 -1.56
CA LEU A 165 0.99 -1.73 -0.98
C LEU A 165 0.48 -0.44 -0.32
N GLY A 166 -0.66 0.10 -0.81
CA GLY A 166 -1.20 1.38 -0.32
C GLY A 166 -1.67 1.39 1.14
N THR A 167 -1.68 0.23 1.79
CA THR A 167 -2.18 0.02 3.16
C THR A 167 -1.15 -0.50 4.15
N ALA A 168 0.07 -0.83 3.73
CA ALA A 168 1.17 -1.29 4.60
C ALA A 168 2.53 -0.99 3.97
N THR A 169 3.57 -0.88 4.78
CA THR A 169 4.93 -0.55 4.31
C THR A 169 5.70 -1.77 3.84
N MET A 170 5.52 -2.91 4.48
CA MET A 170 6.18 -4.18 4.17
C MET A 170 7.67 -4.02 3.77
N PHE A 171 8.04 -4.44 2.55
CA PHE A 171 9.38 -4.39 1.98
C PHE A 171 9.65 -3.16 1.09
N ASP A 172 8.88 -2.05 1.22
CA ASP A 172 9.07 -0.82 0.43
C ASP A 172 10.51 -0.28 0.47
N GLN A 173 11.21 -0.48 1.58
CA GLN A 173 12.56 0.04 1.79
C GLN A 173 13.67 -0.97 1.49
N LEU A 174 13.34 -2.15 0.95
CA LEU A 174 14.34 -3.17 0.65
C LEU A 174 15.41 -2.66 -0.34
N THR A 175 15.02 -1.73 -1.24
CA THR A 175 15.91 -1.04 -2.17
C THR A 175 16.98 -0.15 -1.52
N SER A 176 16.82 0.17 -0.22
CA SER A 176 17.77 1.01 0.53
C SER A 176 18.88 0.20 1.22
N LEU A 177 18.75 -1.12 1.24
CA LEU A 177 19.74 -2.03 1.83
C LEU A 177 21.02 -2.08 1.00
N LYS A 178 22.11 -2.39 1.68
CA LYS A 178 23.44 -2.50 1.09
C LYS A 178 24.10 -3.81 1.53
N GLU A 179 25.07 -4.26 0.76
CA GLU A 179 25.97 -5.33 1.19
C GLU A 179 26.64 -4.93 2.51
N GLY A 180 26.71 -5.90 3.44
CA GLY A 180 27.18 -5.69 4.80
C GLY A 180 26.09 -5.38 5.82
N ASP A 181 24.89 -4.89 5.41
CA ASP A 181 23.75 -4.77 6.31
C ASP A 181 23.33 -6.14 6.84
N VAL A 182 22.65 -6.16 7.98
CA VAL A 182 22.23 -7.42 8.61
C VAL A 182 20.72 -7.49 8.76
N PHE A 183 20.19 -8.69 8.73
CA PHE A 183 18.81 -8.98 9.13
C PHE A 183 18.77 -10.24 10.01
N TYR A 184 17.71 -10.34 10.78
CA TYR A 184 17.50 -11.42 11.74
C TYR A 184 16.22 -12.16 11.41
N ILE A 185 16.26 -13.49 11.51
CA ILE A 185 15.09 -14.35 11.47
C ILE A 185 14.98 -15.02 12.84
N GLU A 186 13.80 -14.95 13.46
CA GLU A 186 13.54 -15.53 14.76
C GLU A 186 12.42 -16.57 14.63
N VAL A 187 12.70 -17.80 15.00
CA VAL A 187 11.71 -18.85 15.25
C VAL A 187 11.70 -19.20 16.75
N PRO A 188 10.62 -19.77 17.29
CA PRO A 188 10.61 -20.17 18.69
C PRO A 188 11.82 -21.05 19.03
N GLY A 189 12.65 -20.60 19.99
CA GLY A 189 13.85 -21.31 20.42
C GLY A 189 15.10 -21.17 19.55
N ARG A 190 15.06 -20.38 18.45
CA ARG A 190 16.24 -20.17 17.60
C ARG A 190 16.25 -18.76 16.97
N HIS A 191 17.41 -18.10 17.04
CA HIS A 191 17.67 -16.79 16.42
C HIS A 191 18.75 -16.93 15.37
N LEU A 192 18.54 -16.33 14.21
CA LEU A 192 19.41 -16.43 13.05
C LEU A 192 19.82 -15.03 12.59
N LYS A 193 21.12 -14.78 12.39
CA LYS A 193 21.65 -13.53 11.85
C LYS A 193 22.22 -13.80 10.45
N TYR A 194 21.78 -13.01 9.48
CA TYR A 194 22.29 -13.06 8.12
C TYR A 194 22.90 -11.71 7.76
N GLN A 195 24.08 -11.74 7.11
CA GLN A 195 24.71 -10.55 6.55
C GLN A 195 24.52 -10.55 5.04
N ILE A 196 24.03 -9.42 4.51
CA ILE A 196 23.76 -9.25 3.09
C ILE A 196 25.09 -9.26 2.31
N ASN A 197 25.19 -10.15 1.34
CA ASN A 197 26.36 -10.31 0.49
C ASN A 197 26.04 -10.23 -1.01
N ASP A 198 24.76 -10.17 -1.39
CA ASP A 198 24.34 -10.05 -2.77
C ASP A 198 23.00 -9.32 -2.90
N ILE A 199 22.95 -8.34 -3.81
CA ILE A 199 21.74 -7.58 -4.15
C ILE A 199 21.61 -7.51 -5.65
N ARG A 200 20.53 -8.05 -6.21
CA ARG A 200 20.30 -8.06 -7.66
C ARG A 200 18.85 -7.83 -8.03
N VAL A 201 18.65 -7.34 -9.25
CA VAL A 201 17.34 -7.19 -9.87
C VAL A 201 17.26 -8.19 -11.01
N VAL A 202 16.20 -9.01 -11.00
CA VAL A 202 16.00 -10.10 -11.96
C VAL A 202 14.59 -10.06 -12.54
N LEU A 203 14.35 -10.79 -13.63
CA LEU A 203 13.01 -11.03 -14.14
C LEU A 203 12.26 -12.06 -13.26
N PRO A 204 10.92 -12.07 -13.25
CA PRO A 204 10.13 -13.00 -12.43
C PRO A 204 10.40 -14.48 -12.68
N ASN A 205 10.84 -14.84 -13.87
CA ASN A 205 11.18 -16.22 -14.26
C ASN A 205 12.63 -16.62 -13.97
N GLU A 206 13.46 -15.70 -13.50
CA GLU A 206 14.87 -15.97 -13.17
C GLU A 206 15.00 -16.37 -11.69
N THR A 207 14.67 -17.64 -11.39
CA THR A 207 14.66 -18.18 -10.02
C THR A 207 15.89 -19.02 -9.68
N GLU A 208 16.84 -19.17 -10.60
CA GLU A 208 18.03 -20.03 -10.45
C GLU A 208 18.90 -19.65 -9.25
N THR A 209 18.94 -18.35 -8.92
CA THR A 209 19.72 -17.81 -7.78
C THR A 209 19.11 -18.14 -6.43
N LEU A 210 17.90 -18.68 -6.39
CA LEU A 210 17.21 -19.11 -5.18
C LEU A 210 17.51 -20.57 -4.80
N ASN A 211 18.24 -21.28 -5.64
CA ASN A 211 18.64 -22.65 -5.38
C ASN A 211 19.62 -22.74 -4.19
N LYS A 212 19.63 -23.90 -3.53
CA LYS A 212 20.59 -24.22 -2.47
C LYS A 212 22.01 -24.18 -2.99
N VAL A 213 22.94 -23.70 -2.18
CA VAL A 213 24.38 -23.73 -2.46
C VAL A 213 25.04 -24.63 -1.42
N ALA A 214 25.78 -25.65 -1.87
CA ALA A 214 26.44 -26.59 -0.98
C ALA A 214 27.36 -25.88 0.03
N GLY A 215 27.24 -26.24 1.30
CA GLY A 215 28.03 -25.68 2.40
C GLY A 215 27.58 -24.29 2.88
N LYS A 216 26.56 -23.68 2.27
CA LYS A 216 26.08 -22.35 2.65
C LYS A 216 24.71 -22.40 3.34
N ASP A 217 24.53 -21.50 4.29
CA ASP A 217 23.24 -21.19 4.92
C ASP A 217 22.82 -19.81 4.43
N LEU A 218 21.84 -19.78 3.52
CA LEU A 218 21.39 -18.57 2.82
C LEU A 218 19.94 -18.21 3.15
N ALA A 219 19.68 -16.92 3.15
CA ALA A 219 18.33 -16.38 3.21
C ALA A 219 18.18 -15.25 2.19
N THR A 220 17.16 -15.33 1.33
CA THR A 220 16.86 -14.29 0.33
C THR A 220 15.53 -13.61 0.62
N LEU A 221 15.56 -12.28 0.63
CA LEU A 221 14.38 -11.43 0.73
C LEU A 221 13.98 -10.98 -0.68
N ILE A 222 12.71 -11.17 -1.04
CA ILE A 222 12.20 -10.84 -2.37
C ILE A 222 11.10 -9.79 -2.28
N THR A 223 11.15 -8.81 -3.17
CA THR A 223 10.05 -7.88 -3.40
C THR A 223 9.95 -7.47 -4.86
N CYS A 224 8.84 -6.89 -5.27
CA CYS A 224 8.67 -6.35 -6.61
C CYS A 224 9.42 -5.02 -6.79
N THR A 225 9.90 -4.76 -8.01
CA THR A 225 10.59 -3.51 -8.37
C THR A 225 10.38 -3.21 -9.86
N PRO A 226 10.46 -1.93 -10.35
CA PRO A 226 10.44 -0.68 -9.59
C PRO A 226 9.10 -0.46 -8.86
N TYR A 227 9.13 0.39 -7.82
CA TYR A 227 7.95 0.72 -7.02
C TYR A 227 6.74 1.12 -7.88
N GLY A 228 5.60 0.45 -7.68
CA GLY A 228 4.37 0.69 -8.42
C GLY A 228 4.34 0.21 -9.89
N VAL A 229 5.48 -0.26 -10.45
CA VAL A 229 5.58 -0.84 -11.80
C VAL A 229 5.65 -2.36 -11.74
N ASN A 230 6.45 -2.91 -10.81
CA ASN A 230 6.48 -4.32 -10.41
C ASN A 230 6.88 -5.33 -11.51
N THR A 231 7.62 -4.88 -12.54
CA THR A 231 8.05 -5.71 -13.68
C THR A 231 9.19 -6.67 -13.36
N HIS A 232 9.95 -6.38 -12.32
CA HIS A 232 11.13 -7.15 -11.91
C HIS A 232 10.99 -7.57 -10.44
N ARG A 233 11.95 -8.40 -9.98
CA ARG A 233 12.11 -8.78 -8.58
C ARG A 233 13.44 -8.26 -8.08
N LEU A 234 13.42 -7.61 -6.91
CA LEU A 234 14.63 -7.31 -6.14
C LEU A 234 14.88 -8.47 -5.20
N LEU A 235 16.06 -9.07 -5.31
CA LEU A 235 16.55 -10.12 -4.45
C LEU A 235 17.67 -9.56 -3.58
N VAL A 236 17.53 -9.73 -2.26
CA VAL A 236 18.52 -9.34 -1.25
C VAL A 236 18.90 -10.61 -0.51
N THR A 237 20.07 -11.15 -0.80
CA THR A 237 20.57 -12.42 -0.25
C THR A 237 21.57 -12.15 0.86
N GLY A 238 21.38 -12.81 1.98
CA GLY A 238 22.31 -12.85 3.10
C GLY A 238 22.82 -14.25 3.36
N GLU A 239 24.06 -14.33 3.82
CA GLU A 239 24.69 -15.57 4.30
C GLU A 239 24.74 -15.55 5.83
N ARG A 240 24.55 -16.70 6.45
CA ARG A 240 24.56 -16.88 7.90
C ARG A 240 25.88 -16.42 8.49
N VAL A 241 25.79 -15.59 9.54
CA VAL A 241 26.97 -15.18 10.32
C VAL A 241 26.81 -15.53 11.80
N PRO A 242 27.91 -15.71 12.54
CA PRO A 242 27.84 -15.92 13.98
C PRO A 242 27.05 -14.81 14.65
N MET A 243 26.26 -15.19 15.66
CA MET A 243 25.42 -14.27 16.39
C MET A 243 25.97 -14.12 17.81
N ASP A 244 26.19 -12.87 18.21
CA ASP A 244 26.54 -12.50 19.57
C ASP A 244 25.24 -12.11 20.28
N GLU A 245 24.83 -12.86 21.32
CA GLU A 245 23.54 -12.63 22.01
C GLU A 245 23.43 -11.21 22.58
N GLU A 246 24.55 -10.60 23.00
CA GLU A 246 24.61 -9.25 23.54
C GLU A 246 24.34 -8.18 22.47
N THR A 247 24.80 -8.42 21.23
CA THR A 247 24.53 -7.57 20.05
C THR A 247 23.10 -7.66 19.58
N VAL A 248 22.45 -8.82 19.65
CA VAL A 248 21.04 -9.00 19.23
C VAL A 248 20.08 -8.15 20.05
N ALA A 249 20.25 -8.13 21.35
CA ALA A 249 19.42 -7.31 22.25
C ALA A 249 19.61 -5.81 21.96
N ALA A 250 20.84 -5.37 21.65
CA ALA A 250 21.15 -3.99 21.34
C ALA A 250 20.66 -3.58 19.94
N GLU A 251 20.85 -4.40 18.91
CA GLU A 251 20.47 -4.09 17.53
C GLU A 251 18.95 -4.24 17.31
N SER A 252 18.30 -5.22 17.95
CA SER A 252 16.85 -5.39 17.86
C SER A 252 16.07 -4.30 18.62
N ALA A 253 16.66 -3.70 19.64
CA ALA A 253 16.08 -2.56 20.35
C ALA A 253 16.03 -1.27 19.51
N HIS A 254 16.77 -1.20 18.40
CA HIS A 254 16.80 -0.03 17.51
C HIS A 254 15.70 -0.02 16.45
N VAL A 255 14.92 -1.09 16.30
CA VAL A 255 13.74 -1.08 15.43
C VAL A 255 12.66 -0.21 16.11
N LYS A 256 12.69 1.08 15.79
CA LYS A 256 11.69 2.05 16.29
C LYS A 256 10.38 1.83 15.53
N GLY A 257 9.28 1.87 16.27
CA GLY A 257 7.92 1.77 15.70
C GLY A 257 7.65 2.67 14.51
N THR A 258 6.45 2.60 14.02
CA THR A 258 5.95 3.20 12.77
C THR A 258 6.53 4.57 12.41
N VAL A 259 7.32 4.64 11.33
CA VAL A 259 7.93 5.87 10.81
C VAL A 259 6.99 6.51 9.77
N LEU A 260 6.76 7.83 9.90
CA LEU A 260 6.03 8.58 8.88
C LEU A 260 6.85 8.66 7.59
N ARG A 261 6.29 8.14 6.50
CA ARG A 261 6.89 8.20 5.17
C ARG A 261 6.75 9.59 4.54
N PRO A 262 7.64 10.01 3.64
CA PRO A 262 7.58 11.33 3.00
C PRO A 262 6.23 11.65 2.35
N TRP A 263 5.59 10.67 1.71
CA TRP A 263 4.28 10.85 1.10
C TRP A 263 3.16 11.06 2.15
N MET A 264 3.24 10.45 3.33
CA MET A 264 2.30 10.69 4.43
C MET A 264 2.44 12.12 4.94
N ILE A 265 3.68 12.60 5.11
CA ILE A 265 3.97 13.98 5.51
C ILE A 265 3.41 14.95 4.47
N ALA A 266 3.57 14.67 3.17
CA ALA A 266 3.02 15.49 2.10
C ALA A 266 1.48 15.57 2.16
N ILE A 267 0.78 14.46 2.41
CA ILE A 267 -0.68 14.44 2.61
C ILE A 267 -1.07 15.28 3.83
N LEU A 268 -0.39 15.12 4.97
CA LEU A 268 -0.68 15.89 6.18
C LEU A 268 -0.49 17.39 5.97
N ILE A 269 0.55 17.80 5.25
CA ILE A 269 0.79 19.20 4.87
C ILE A 269 -0.33 19.70 3.95
N ALA A 270 -0.73 18.91 2.94
CA ALA A 270 -1.81 19.28 2.03
C ALA A 270 -3.13 19.48 2.79
N VAL A 271 -3.47 18.59 3.73
CA VAL A 271 -4.65 18.73 4.58
C VAL A 271 -4.57 19.98 5.46
N ALA A 272 -3.40 20.26 6.05
CA ALA A 272 -3.20 21.48 6.84
C ALA A 272 -3.42 22.75 6.02
N ILE A 273 -2.92 22.80 4.77
CA ILE A 273 -3.13 23.91 3.86
C ILE A 273 -4.62 24.06 3.51
N ILE A 274 -5.32 22.96 3.20
CA ILE A 274 -6.77 22.98 2.92
C ILE A 274 -7.57 23.55 4.10
N LEU A 275 -7.25 23.13 5.32
CA LEU A 275 -7.89 23.62 6.54
C LEU A 275 -7.60 25.12 6.77
N LEU A 276 -6.35 25.55 6.57
CA LEU A 276 -5.96 26.95 6.72
C LEU A 276 -6.69 27.85 5.72
N VAL A 277 -6.70 27.46 4.43
CA VAL A 277 -7.41 28.21 3.39
C VAL A 277 -8.90 28.26 3.69
N SER A 278 -9.49 27.13 4.10
CA SER A 278 -10.91 27.07 4.49
C SER A 278 -11.24 27.99 5.66
N ALA A 279 -10.37 28.05 6.67
CA ALA A 279 -10.51 28.94 7.82
C ALA A 279 -10.41 30.43 7.41
N ILE A 280 -9.48 30.78 6.53
CA ILE A 280 -9.32 32.14 6.00
C ILE A 280 -10.56 32.56 5.21
N VAL A 281 -11.07 31.70 4.31
CA VAL A 281 -12.27 31.96 3.53
C VAL A 281 -13.48 32.14 4.45
N TRP A 282 -13.62 31.29 5.46
CA TRP A 282 -14.69 31.38 6.43
C TRP A 282 -14.61 32.66 7.27
N ALA A 283 -13.43 33.06 7.75
CA ALA A 283 -13.24 34.30 8.51
C ALA A 283 -13.56 35.53 7.65
N ARG A 284 -13.12 35.56 6.39
CA ARG A 284 -13.44 36.65 5.45
C ARG A 284 -14.93 36.72 5.12
N SER A 285 -15.59 35.58 4.95
CA SER A 285 -17.05 35.57 4.70
C SER A 285 -17.87 35.99 5.90
N ARG A 286 -17.42 35.72 7.13
CA ARG A 286 -18.03 36.25 8.36
C ARG A 286 -17.89 37.77 8.43
N LYS A 287 -16.71 38.32 8.16
CA LYS A 287 -16.45 39.77 8.22
C LYS A 287 -17.35 40.54 7.23
N ARG A 288 -17.50 40.03 6.00
CA ARG A 288 -18.41 40.65 5.01
C ARG A 288 -19.88 40.66 5.42
N ARG A 289 -20.34 39.63 6.15
CA ARG A 289 -21.74 39.57 6.64
C ARG A 289 -22.02 40.54 7.81
N THR A 290 -21.00 40.98 8.54
CA THR A 290 -21.15 41.97 9.62
C THR A 290 -21.07 43.41 9.12
N GLU A 291 -20.46 43.65 7.94
CA GLU A 291 -20.31 44.99 7.35
C GLU A 291 -21.50 45.39 6.47
N GLU A 292 -22.29 44.44 5.92
CA GLU A 292 -23.43 44.69 5.01
C GLU A 292 -24.68 45.35 5.66
N PRO A 293 -25.01 45.17 6.96
CA PRO A 293 -26.18 45.83 7.57
C PRO A 293 -25.99 47.32 7.84
N ALA A 294 -24.80 47.83 8.00
CA ALA A 294 -24.53 49.22 8.36
C ALA A 294 -24.72 50.21 7.21
N GLN A 295 -24.51 49.78 5.95
CA GLN A 295 -24.64 50.67 4.80
C GLN A 295 -26.07 50.85 4.31
N ILE A 296 -26.98 49.94 4.58
CA ILE A 296 -28.41 50.04 4.19
C ILE A 296 -29.17 51.01 5.09
N ASP A 297 -28.86 51.09 6.38
CA ASP A 297 -29.47 52.00 7.31
C ASP A 297 -29.05 53.43 7.10
N GLU A 298 -27.81 53.72 6.64
CA GLU A 298 -27.30 55.03 6.34
C GLU A 298 -27.88 55.63 5.02
N ALA A 299 -28.13 54.76 4.02
CA ALA A 299 -28.78 55.14 2.75
C ALA A 299 -30.29 55.46 2.90
N VAL A 300 -30.97 54.87 3.88
CA VAL A 300 -32.40 55.14 4.17
C VAL A 300 -32.57 56.35 5.06
N ALA A 301 -31.62 56.72 5.89
CA ALA A 301 -31.62 57.91 6.73
C ALA A 301 -31.34 59.22 5.97
N GLY A 302 -30.71 59.14 4.78
CA GLY A 302 -30.31 60.31 3.96
C GLY A 302 -31.40 60.81 2.98
N THR A 303 -32.54 60.14 2.82
CA THR A 303 -33.60 60.48 1.87
C THR A 303 -34.89 61.03 2.51
N GLY A 304 -34.78 61.65 3.68
CA GLY A 304 -35.91 62.33 4.32
C GLY A 304 -35.79 63.84 4.17
N VAL A 305 -36.75 64.43 3.45
CA VAL A 305 -37.10 65.88 3.39
C VAL A 305 -36.44 66.68 2.29
N ALA A 306 -37.10 66.79 1.15
CA ALA A 306 -37.44 68.11 0.59
C ALA A 306 -38.57 67.93 -0.42
N GLY A 307 -39.77 68.36 0.02
CA GLY A 307 -40.88 68.43 -0.86
C GLY A 307 -40.91 69.72 -1.64
N THR A 308 -41.82 69.75 -2.54
CA THR A 308 -42.52 70.80 -3.22
C THR A 308 -42.20 71.07 -4.70
N ALA A 309 -43.20 70.77 -5.41
CA ALA A 309 -43.92 71.57 -6.42
C ALA A 309 -43.39 71.73 -7.85
N ALA A 310 -44.27 71.28 -8.73
CA ALA A 310 -44.71 71.91 -9.95
C ALA A 310 -43.81 71.99 -11.20
N GLY A 311 -44.40 71.52 -12.30
CA GLY A 311 -43.98 71.94 -13.61
C GLY A 311 -44.22 70.90 -14.69
N ALA A 312 -45.45 70.96 -15.27
CA ALA A 312 -45.76 70.31 -16.53
C ALA A 312 -45.01 70.91 -17.68
N ALA A 313 -44.54 70.12 -18.66
CA ALA A 313 -44.50 70.37 -20.10
C ALA A 313 -43.72 69.28 -20.77
N SER A 314 -44.37 68.44 -21.48
CA SER A 314 -44.58 68.19 -22.88
C SER A 314 -43.37 68.23 -23.82
N VAL A 315 -43.39 67.22 -24.68
CA VAL A 315 -43.07 67.20 -26.12
C VAL A 315 -41.67 66.72 -26.52
N GLY A 316 -41.69 65.70 -27.31
CA GLY A 316 -40.94 65.48 -28.56
C GLY A 316 -39.69 64.67 -28.40
N GLY A 317 -39.65 63.49 -28.95
CA GLY A 317 -39.63 63.19 -30.35
C GLY A 317 -38.28 62.58 -30.76
N ALA A 318 -38.39 61.57 -31.54
CA ALA A 318 -37.38 61.01 -32.46
C ALA A 318 -36.25 60.17 -31.85
N ALA A 319 -36.30 58.89 -32.03
CA ALA A 319 -36.09 58.08 -33.22
C ALA A 319 -34.61 57.78 -33.54
N SER A 320 -34.42 56.52 -33.73
CA SER A 320 -33.45 55.84 -34.60
C SER A 320 -32.03 55.57 -34.10
N GLY A 321 -31.71 54.30 -34.22
CA GLY A 321 -30.35 53.83 -34.26
C GLY A 321 -30.27 52.32 -34.00
N VAL A 322 -30.73 51.58 -35.00
CA VAL A 322 -30.49 50.13 -35.13
C VAL A 322 -29.02 49.87 -35.36
N ALA A 323 -28.43 48.94 -34.66
CA ALA A 323 -27.36 48.08 -35.17
C ALA A 323 -27.30 46.77 -34.37
N SER A 324 -27.92 45.78 -34.92
CA SER A 324 -27.68 44.38 -34.67
C SER A 324 -26.35 43.97 -35.30
N VAL A 325 -25.46 43.35 -34.56
CA VAL A 325 -24.49 42.43 -35.15
C VAL A 325 -24.51 41.16 -34.30
N GLY A 326 -25.12 40.17 -34.90
CA GLY A 326 -25.01 38.79 -34.46
C GLY A 326 -23.59 38.27 -34.75
N GLY A 327 -23.12 37.49 -33.84
CA GLY A 327 -21.91 36.69 -33.96
C GLY A 327 -22.05 35.44 -33.19
N ALA A 328 -22.74 34.45 -33.78
CA ALA A 328 -22.72 33.07 -33.32
C ALA A 328 -21.34 32.50 -33.61
N ALA A 329 -20.54 32.24 -32.60
CA ALA A 329 -19.37 31.42 -32.72
C ALA A 329 -19.70 30.03 -32.16
N SER A 330 -19.99 29.14 -33.06
CA SER A 330 -20.02 27.68 -32.82
C SER A 330 -18.64 27.21 -32.37
N ALA A 331 -18.49 26.80 -31.11
CA ALA A 331 -17.32 26.08 -30.65
C ALA A 331 -17.36 24.67 -31.27
N GLY A 332 -16.55 24.47 -32.29
CA GLY A 332 -16.27 23.17 -32.88
C GLY A 332 -15.55 22.30 -31.84
N ARG A 333 -16.22 21.21 -31.54
CA ARG A 333 -15.68 20.08 -30.78
C ARG A 333 -14.67 19.37 -31.67
N ALA A 334 -13.37 19.69 -31.53
CA ALA A 334 -12.31 18.90 -32.12
C ALA A 334 -12.16 17.61 -31.32
N THR A 335 -12.76 16.55 -31.83
CA THR A 335 -12.44 15.18 -31.46
C THR A 335 -11.08 14.86 -32.07
N VAL A 336 -10.03 14.92 -31.28
CA VAL A 336 -8.76 14.29 -31.62
C VAL A 336 -8.97 12.79 -31.47
N ALA A 337 -9.02 12.09 -32.58
CA ALA A 337 -8.99 10.64 -32.65
C ALA A 337 -7.62 10.18 -32.12
N ALA A 338 -7.64 9.47 -31.00
CA ALA A 338 -6.52 8.65 -30.57
C ALA A 338 -6.39 7.49 -31.57
N PRO A 339 -5.17 7.12 -31.99
CA PRO A 339 -5.01 5.97 -32.87
C PRO A 339 -5.35 4.69 -32.09
N ASP A 340 -6.28 3.92 -32.63
CA ASP A 340 -6.57 2.54 -32.27
C ASP A 340 -5.30 1.69 -32.42
N LEU A 341 -4.62 1.43 -31.34
CA LEU A 341 -3.51 0.47 -31.21
C LEU A 341 -3.78 -0.51 -30.06
N LEU A 342 -4.98 -1.10 -30.04
CA LEU A 342 -5.32 -2.21 -29.12
C LEU A 342 -6.41 -3.10 -29.74
N THR A 343 -6.11 -3.70 -30.91
CA THR A 343 -6.87 -4.84 -31.43
C THR A 343 -5.91 -5.75 -32.17
N SER A 344 -5.10 -6.47 -31.41
CA SER A 344 -4.54 -7.76 -31.77
C SER A 344 -3.89 -8.39 -30.53
N ALA A 345 -4.66 -8.59 -29.47
CA ALA A 345 -4.37 -9.67 -28.55
C ALA A 345 -5.05 -10.91 -29.17
N ASP A 346 -4.29 -11.64 -29.98
CA ASP A 346 -4.65 -12.98 -30.40
C ASP A 346 -5.07 -13.75 -29.15
N GLN A 347 -6.34 -14.13 -29.09
CA GLN A 347 -6.85 -15.15 -28.20
C GLN A 347 -6.21 -16.47 -28.65
N ILE A 348 -5.01 -16.74 -28.13
CA ILE A 348 -4.41 -18.07 -28.20
C ILE A 348 -5.35 -18.97 -27.39
N SER A 349 -6.05 -19.86 -28.03
CA SER A 349 -6.97 -20.77 -27.37
C SER A 349 -6.19 -21.72 -26.44
N ASP A 350 -6.83 -22.13 -25.34
CA ASP A 350 -6.25 -23.11 -24.40
C ASP A 350 -5.82 -24.41 -25.10
N ASP A 351 -6.43 -24.74 -26.23
CA ASP A 351 -6.07 -25.88 -27.08
C ASP A 351 -4.72 -25.69 -27.81
N GLU A 352 -4.35 -24.48 -28.20
CA GLU A 352 -3.04 -24.20 -28.83
C GLU A 352 -1.92 -24.22 -27.80
N ILE A 353 -2.18 -23.75 -26.57
CA ILE A 353 -1.22 -23.82 -25.46
C ILE A 353 -0.97 -25.28 -25.07
N ASN A 354 -2.01 -26.12 -25.03
CA ASN A 354 -1.90 -27.55 -24.75
C ASN A 354 -1.21 -28.32 -25.89
N ALA A 355 -1.45 -27.97 -27.15
CA ALA A 355 -0.77 -28.59 -28.30
C ALA A 355 0.74 -28.29 -28.29
N GLY A 356 1.14 -27.04 -28.00
CA GLY A 356 2.54 -26.65 -27.86
C GLY A 356 3.26 -27.37 -26.70
N ARG A 357 2.60 -27.54 -25.56
CA ARG A 357 3.10 -28.28 -24.42
C ARG A 357 3.32 -29.77 -24.71
N THR A 358 2.38 -30.38 -25.40
CA THR A 358 2.45 -31.80 -25.79
C THR A 358 3.57 -32.06 -26.82
N ALA A 359 3.79 -31.12 -27.76
CA ALA A 359 4.87 -31.20 -28.72
C ALA A 359 6.28 -31.05 -28.06
N ALA A 360 6.40 -30.13 -27.09
CA ALA A 360 7.64 -29.94 -26.34
C ALA A 360 8.00 -31.16 -25.47
N LEU A 361 7.00 -31.78 -24.81
CA LEU A 361 7.19 -33.02 -24.05
C LEU A 361 7.61 -34.20 -24.92
N ARG A 362 7.00 -34.32 -26.11
CA ARG A 362 7.38 -35.36 -27.07
C ARG A 362 8.83 -35.25 -27.54
N LYS A 363 9.26 -34.03 -27.84
CA LYS A 363 10.66 -33.75 -28.24
C LYS A 363 11.65 -34.07 -27.12
N MET A 364 11.35 -33.74 -25.87
CA MET A 364 12.18 -34.10 -24.72
C MET A 364 12.27 -35.62 -24.51
N LEU A 365 11.18 -36.36 -24.73
CA LEU A 365 11.17 -37.81 -24.59
C LEU A 365 11.93 -38.50 -25.72
N GLU A 366 11.90 -37.96 -26.95
CA GLU A 366 12.70 -38.48 -28.09
C GLU A 366 14.19 -38.20 -27.95
N GLU A 367 14.59 -37.08 -27.34
CA GLU A 367 15.98 -36.77 -27.04
C GLU A 367 16.53 -37.67 -25.92
N ARG A 368 15.77 -37.98 -24.89
CA ARG A 368 16.13 -38.91 -23.79
C ARG A 368 16.22 -40.39 -24.22
N GLY A 369 15.53 -40.80 -25.27
CA GLY A 369 15.59 -42.18 -25.79
C GLY A 369 16.76 -42.46 -26.75
N ARG A 370 17.61 -41.47 -27.00
CA ARG A 370 18.79 -41.60 -27.88
C ARG A 370 20.13 -41.60 -27.12
N GLU A 371 20.11 -41.45 -25.79
CA GLU A 371 21.22 -41.73 -24.89
C GLU A 371 21.05 -43.12 -24.22
#